data_f1a9fd10dab7f20c9e1794a377380a36
#
_entry.id   f1a9fd10dab7f20c9e1794a377380a36
#
_cell.length_a   1.000
_cell.length_b   1.000
_cell.length_c   1.000
_cell.angle_alpha   90.00
_cell.angle_beta   90.00
_cell.angle_gamma   90.00
#
_symmetry.space_group_name_H-M   'P 1'
#
loop_
_entity.id
_entity.type
_entity.pdbx_description
1 polymer ?
#
loop_
_entity_poly.entity_id
_entity_poly.type
_entity_poly.pdbx_seq_one_letter_code
_entity_poly.pdbx_strand_id
1 'polypeptide(L)'
;MEKAVSWKKILIFAIAVCLFAGIIVKCNQFQKTPLASYKGQKYEKAVVTKIIKDNLAEDGSRYGTQKVLVKMITGTYKGKEKQAINPSGTLFGADCKVGARIIVIVNKSGTNAGFTVYSQDRTMAIYGFALIFAAVVCAIGGKKGVYAILSLVFAFACIIGIMFPMMYRGISPIMLTIIVAVLTTIVTLGLLGGYSSKTVSAILGTAIGVVIAAVAAMAFGKAAGITGYNVSDIEALNYVGQNTKIKIGELLFAGIIISALGAVMDVGMSIASTIQEIYETDKTLSMKRLFVSGINVGRDMMGTMTNTLIFAYVGGAMTTLVINYAYDLSYRQLANSYVIGIEIMQGLSGSLGVVLTVPITALIASFLAVRKN
;
A
#
# COMPACT_ATOMS: atom_id res chain seq x y z
N MET A 1 -18.09 -11.07 -33.24
CA MET A 1 -17.05 -12.07 -33.50
C MET A 1 -16.04 -12.04 -32.34
N GLU A 2 -16.13 -12.97 -31.41
CA GLU A 2 -15.14 -13.16 -30.36
C GLU A 2 -13.83 -13.63 -30.99
N LYS A 3 -12.80 -12.81 -30.90
CA LYS A 3 -11.45 -13.25 -31.28
C LYS A 3 -11.03 -14.34 -30.30
N ALA A 4 -10.99 -15.59 -30.76
CA ALA A 4 -10.43 -16.69 -30.00
C ALA A 4 -9.07 -16.28 -29.41
N VAL A 5 -8.96 -16.33 -28.10
CA VAL A 5 -7.70 -15.98 -27.42
C VAL A 5 -6.66 -16.96 -27.91
N SER A 6 -5.66 -16.48 -28.66
CA SER A 6 -4.61 -17.34 -29.22
C SER A 6 -3.93 -18.14 -28.10
N TRP A 7 -3.89 -19.46 -28.23
CA TRP A 7 -3.20 -20.38 -27.30
C TRP A 7 -1.77 -19.91 -26.97
N LYS A 8 -1.09 -19.27 -27.95
CA LYS A 8 0.24 -18.66 -27.75
C LYS A 8 0.21 -17.54 -26.68
N LYS A 9 -0.83 -16.70 -26.63
CA LYS A 9 -0.95 -15.64 -25.61
C LYS A 9 -1.20 -16.21 -24.23
N ILE A 10 -2.02 -17.25 -24.13
CA ILE A 10 -2.28 -17.96 -22.85
C ILE A 10 -0.99 -18.60 -22.36
N LEU A 11 -0.24 -19.26 -23.23
CA LEU A 11 1.03 -19.91 -22.89
C LEU A 11 2.07 -18.90 -22.40
N ILE A 12 2.23 -17.77 -23.11
CA ILE A 12 3.16 -16.70 -22.71
C ILE A 12 2.76 -16.14 -21.34
N PHE A 13 1.47 -15.90 -21.10
CA PHE A 13 0.98 -15.42 -19.81
C PHE A 13 1.25 -16.44 -18.70
N ALA A 14 0.96 -17.71 -18.92
CA ALA A 14 1.25 -18.78 -17.96
C ALA A 14 2.75 -18.89 -17.62
N ILE A 15 3.62 -18.81 -18.63
CA ILE A 15 5.07 -18.79 -18.43
C ILE A 15 5.50 -17.57 -17.60
N ALA A 16 4.97 -16.39 -17.92
CA ALA A 16 5.27 -15.16 -17.15
C ALA A 16 4.85 -15.28 -15.69
N VAL A 17 3.66 -15.85 -15.41
CA VAL A 17 3.18 -16.11 -14.04
C VAL A 17 4.06 -17.12 -13.32
N CYS A 18 4.48 -18.21 -13.98
CA CYS A 18 5.37 -19.21 -13.40
C CYS A 18 6.76 -18.62 -13.09
N LEU A 19 7.32 -17.82 -13.99
CA LEU A 19 8.58 -17.13 -13.77
C LEU A 19 8.49 -16.15 -12.59
N PHE A 20 7.40 -15.37 -12.53
CA PHE A 20 7.16 -14.45 -11.42
C PHE A 20 7.02 -15.17 -10.08
N ALA A 21 6.25 -16.26 -10.03
CA ALA A 21 6.15 -17.11 -8.85
C ALA A 21 7.52 -17.70 -8.44
N GLY A 22 8.32 -18.14 -9.41
CA GLY A 22 9.68 -18.61 -9.17
C GLY A 22 10.60 -17.53 -8.58
N ILE A 23 10.48 -16.28 -9.04
CA ILE A 23 11.21 -15.13 -8.48
C ILE A 23 10.78 -14.91 -7.02
N ILE A 24 9.47 -14.89 -6.74
CA ILE A 24 8.97 -14.73 -5.36
C ILE A 24 9.52 -15.83 -4.46
N VAL A 25 9.45 -17.10 -4.88
CA VAL A 25 9.98 -18.23 -4.11
C VAL A 25 11.45 -18.03 -3.83
N LYS A 26 12.26 -17.70 -4.85
CA LYS A 26 13.71 -17.45 -4.69
C LYS A 26 14.00 -16.26 -3.77
N CYS A 27 13.22 -15.18 -3.84
CA CYS A 27 13.36 -14.04 -2.95
C CYS A 27 13.09 -14.41 -1.49
N ASN A 28 12.19 -15.36 -1.24
CA ASN A 28 11.80 -15.80 0.10
C ASN A 28 12.63 -16.99 0.63
N GLN A 29 13.58 -17.52 -0.15
CA GLN A 29 14.51 -18.56 0.31
C GLN A 29 15.62 -17.98 1.20
N PHE A 30 15.27 -17.57 2.42
CA PHE A 30 16.23 -17.19 3.45
C PHE A 30 15.66 -17.50 4.84
N GLN A 31 16.54 -17.71 5.82
CA GLN A 31 16.13 -17.89 7.21
C GLN A 31 15.78 -16.53 7.82
N LYS A 32 14.50 -16.36 8.16
CA LYS A 32 14.03 -15.17 8.83
C LYS A 32 14.36 -15.25 10.31
N THR A 33 15.07 -14.26 10.84
CA THR A 33 15.38 -14.18 12.27
C THR A 33 14.06 -14.05 13.05
N PRO A 34 13.72 -14.97 13.97
CA PRO A 34 12.52 -14.84 14.77
C PRO A 34 12.71 -13.72 15.81
N LEU A 35 12.01 -12.60 15.61
CA LEU A 35 12.08 -11.44 16.53
C LEU A 35 11.19 -11.61 17.75
N ALA A 36 10.21 -12.51 17.69
CA ALA A 36 9.33 -12.86 18.80
C ALA A 36 9.14 -14.37 18.85
N SER A 37 9.04 -14.93 20.05
CA SER A 37 8.78 -16.36 20.25
C SER A 37 7.28 -16.61 20.38
N TYR A 38 6.71 -17.23 19.38
CA TYR A 38 5.32 -17.70 19.41
C TYR A 38 5.23 -19.22 19.65
N LYS A 39 6.30 -19.81 20.19
CA LYS A 39 6.32 -21.25 20.49
C LYS A 39 5.19 -21.59 21.49
N GLY A 40 4.35 -22.57 21.13
CA GLY A 40 3.23 -23.00 21.95
C GLY A 40 1.94 -22.16 21.78
N GLN A 41 1.99 -21.04 21.07
CA GLN A 41 0.81 -20.23 20.80
C GLN A 41 0.14 -20.60 19.46
N LYS A 42 -1.16 -20.74 19.47
CA LYS A 42 -1.99 -20.91 18.26
C LYS A 42 -3.14 -19.93 18.27
N TYR A 43 -3.40 -19.33 17.12
CA TYR A 43 -4.51 -18.40 16.91
C TYR A 43 -5.68 -19.16 16.31
N GLU A 44 -6.76 -19.31 17.08
CA GLU A 44 -7.90 -20.15 16.71
C GLU A 44 -9.18 -19.33 16.72
N LYS A 45 -10.13 -19.67 15.83
CA LYS A 45 -11.43 -19.02 15.77
C LYS A 45 -12.36 -19.58 16.85
N ALA A 46 -13.13 -18.70 17.47
CA ALA A 46 -14.12 -19.06 18.46
C ALA A 46 -15.35 -18.14 18.39
N VAL A 47 -16.45 -18.56 19.01
CA VAL A 47 -17.66 -17.76 19.23
C VAL A 47 -17.90 -17.63 20.72
N VAL A 48 -18.22 -16.44 21.18
CA VAL A 48 -18.58 -16.18 22.57
C VAL A 48 -19.96 -16.76 22.85
N THR A 49 -20.04 -17.70 23.80
CA THR A 49 -21.31 -18.33 24.19
C THR A 49 -21.92 -17.69 25.44
N LYS A 50 -21.06 -17.20 26.37
CA LYS A 50 -21.53 -16.56 27.61
C LYS A 50 -20.49 -15.56 28.13
N ILE A 51 -20.94 -14.48 28.73
CA ILE A 51 -20.10 -13.57 29.52
C ILE A 51 -20.17 -14.04 30.97
N ILE A 52 -19.02 -14.42 31.55
CA ILE A 52 -18.90 -14.89 32.94
C ILE A 52 -18.72 -13.67 33.89
N LYS A 53 -17.81 -12.76 33.50
CA LYS A 53 -17.56 -11.52 34.22
C LYS A 53 -17.40 -10.40 33.18
N ASP A 54 -18.24 -9.39 33.25
CA ASP A 54 -18.12 -8.20 32.41
C ASP A 54 -17.16 -7.19 33.04
N ASN A 55 -16.62 -6.32 32.20
CA ASN A 55 -15.76 -5.22 32.56
C ASN A 55 -16.32 -3.87 32.09
N LEU A 56 -17.63 -3.83 31.75
CA LEU A 56 -18.33 -2.62 31.34
C LEU A 56 -18.62 -1.77 32.56
N ALA A 57 -18.19 -0.52 32.56
CA ALA A 57 -18.51 0.47 33.55
C ALA A 57 -19.82 1.21 33.22
N GLU A 58 -20.38 1.96 34.17
CA GLU A 58 -21.65 2.71 34.04
C GLU A 58 -21.56 3.80 32.94
N ASP A 59 -20.39 4.35 32.71
CA ASP A 59 -20.11 5.35 31.67
C ASP A 59 -19.95 4.73 30.24
N GLY A 60 -20.15 3.41 30.10
CA GLY A 60 -20.01 2.69 28.85
C GLY A 60 -18.56 2.33 28.50
N SER A 61 -17.57 2.73 29.29
CA SER A 61 -16.18 2.35 29.12
C SER A 61 -15.90 0.94 29.66
N ARG A 62 -14.81 0.33 29.23
CA ARG A 62 -14.41 -1.01 29.68
C ARG A 62 -13.09 -0.95 30.42
N TYR A 63 -13.10 -1.35 31.68
CA TYR A 63 -11.93 -1.37 32.56
C TYR A 63 -11.65 -2.76 33.09
N GLY A 64 -10.39 -3.16 33.13
CA GLY A 64 -9.97 -4.46 33.65
C GLY A 64 -10.25 -5.62 32.66
N THR A 65 -10.21 -6.85 33.12
CA THR A 65 -10.35 -8.04 32.29
C THR A 65 -11.78 -8.57 32.28
N GLN A 66 -12.30 -8.85 31.11
CA GLN A 66 -13.56 -9.56 30.91
C GLN A 66 -13.27 -11.08 30.87
N LYS A 67 -14.12 -11.91 31.49
CA LYS A 67 -14.06 -13.35 31.41
C LYS A 67 -15.25 -13.86 30.60
N VAL A 68 -14.97 -14.63 29.55
CA VAL A 68 -15.98 -15.13 28.62
C VAL A 68 -15.85 -16.64 28.44
N LEU A 69 -16.99 -17.30 28.22
CA LEU A 69 -17.03 -18.66 27.75
C LEU A 69 -17.11 -18.65 26.23
N VAL A 70 -16.25 -19.42 25.57
CA VAL A 70 -16.12 -19.43 24.11
C VAL A 70 -16.18 -20.85 23.59
N LYS A 71 -16.94 -21.06 22.52
CA LYS A 71 -16.95 -22.31 21.75
C LYS A 71 -15.93 -22.22 20.63
N MET A 72 -14.94 -23.09 20.66
CA MET A 72 -13.87 -23.11 19.66
C MET A 72 -14.40 -23.63 18.32
N ILE A 73 -14.12 -22.92 17.22
CA ILE A 73 -14.51 -23.28 15.86
C ILE A 73 -13.41 -24.06 15.15
N THR A 74 -12.15 -23.69 15.44
CA THR A 74 -10.95 -24.29 14.78
C THR A 74 -10.01 -24.89 15.81
N GLY A 75 -9.01 -25.64 15.34
CA GLY A 75 -7.91 -26.14 16.12
C GLY A 75 -8.18 -27.37 16.95
N THR A 76 -7.26 -27.68 17.87
CA THR A 76 -7.27 -28.89 18.69
C THR A 76 -8.49 -29.00 19.61
N TYR A 77 -9.09 -27.86 19.97
CA TYR A 77 -10.24 -27.76 20.87
C TYR A 77 -11.55 -27.51 20.14
N LYS A 78 -11.62 -27.74 18.83
CA LYS A 78 -12.83 -27.55 18.01
C LYS A 78 -14.06 -28.21 18.65
N GLY A 79 -15.16 -27.44 18.73
CA GLY A 79 -16.43 -27.87 19.32
C GLY A 79 -16.49 -27.82 20.84
N LYS A 80 -15.37 -27.69 21.56
CA LYS A 80 -15.31 -27.60 23.02
C LYS A 80 -15.51 -26.16 23.50
N GLU A 81 -16.18 -26.02 24.64
CA GLU A 81 -16.27 -24.75 25.33
C GLU A 81 -15.08 -24.56 26.26
N LYS A 82 -14.53 -23.35 26.26
CA LYS A 82 -13.37 -22.96 27.07
C LYS A 82 -13.57 -21.56 27.64
N GLN A 83 -13.11 -21.37 28.85
CA GLN A 83 -13.06 -20.04 29.46
C GLN A 83 -11.87 -19.28 28.88
N ALA A 84 -12.11 -18.08 28.38
CA ALA A 84 -11.08 -17.18 27.87
C ALA A 84 -11.08 -15.86 28.61
N ILE A 85 -9.89 -15.29 28.76
CA ILE A 85 -9.67 -13.97 29.33
C ILE A 85 -9.58 -12.97 28.18
N ASN A 86 -10.42 -11.96 28.21
CA ASN A 86 -10.35 -10.83 27.26
C ASN A 86 -9.67 -9.65 27.98
N PRO A 87 -8.41 -9.32 27.65
CA PRO A 87 -7.73 -8.18 28.24
C PRO A 87 -8.45 -6.89 27.84
N SER A 88 -8.62 -5.97 28.76
CA SER A 88 -9.16 -4.67 28.43
C SER A 88 -8.07 -3.78 27.85
N GLY A 89 -8.30 -3.30 26.68
CA GLY A 89 -7.47 -2.31 26.03
C GLY A 89 -8.09 -1.93 24.70
N THR A 90 -7.92 -0.69 24.31
CA THR A 90 -8.40 -0.21 23.00
C THR A 90 -7.65 -0.87 21.83
N LEU A 91 -6.42 -1.34 22.08
CA LEU A 91 -5.57 -1.97 21.08
C LEU A 91 -5.63 -3.51 21.09
N PHE A 92 -5.95 -4.12 22.25
CA PHE A 92 -5.95 -5.57 22.43
C PHE A 92 -7.29 -6.06 22.94
N GLY A 93 -7.70 -7.27 22.49
CA GLY A 93 -8.97 -7.85 22.85
C GLY A 93 -10.09 -7.53 21.84
N ALA A 94 -11.32 -7.85 22.23
CA ALA A 94 -12.51 -7.65 21.42
C ALA A 94 -13.66 -7.15 22.28
N ASP A 95 -14.65 -6.49 21.66
CA ASP A 95 -15.95 -6.27 22.30
C ASP A 95 -16.72 -7.60 22.31
N CYS A 96 -16.49 -8.38 23.38
CA CYS A 96 -17.06 -9.70 23.50
C CYS A 96 -18.53 -9.61 23.94
N LYS A 97 -19.43 -9.72 22.96
CA LYS A 97 -20.88 -9.94 23.18
C LYS A 97 -21.20 -11.39 22.86
N VAL A 98 -22.27 -11.93 23.44
CA VAL A 98 -22.74 -13.28 23.11
C VAL A 98 -23.03 -13.37 21.61
N GLY A 99 -22.50 -14.41 20.96
CA GLY A 99 -22.54 -14.60 19.50
C GLY A 99 -21.39 -13.92 18.73
N ALA A 100 -20.55 -13.12 19.36
CA ALA A 100 -19.41 -12.48 18.69
C ALA A 100 -18.38 -13.53 18.23
N ARG A 101 -17.92 -13.38 16.99
CA ARG A 101 -16.81 -14.19 16.44
C ARG A 101 -15.48 -13.53 16.79
N ILE A 102 -14.60 -14.29 17.41
CA ILE A 102 -13.31 -13.80 17.93
C ILE A 102 -12.17 -14.74 17.55
N ILE A 103 -10.96 -14.19 17.60
CA ILE A 103 -9.72 -14.96 17.55
C ILE A 103 -9.21 -15.14 18.98
N VAL A 104 -8.90 -16.37 19.35
CA VAL A 104 -8.39 -16.73 20.67
C VAL A 104 -6.97 -17.25 20.52
N ILE A 105 -6.04 -16.74 21.33
CA ILE A 105 -4.72 -17.30 21.50
C ILE A 105 -4.85 -18.50 22.44
N VAL A 106 -4.51 -19.67 21.93
CA VAL A 106 -4.39 -20.90 22.71
C VAL A 106 -2.92 -21.07 23.07
N ASN A 107 -2.60 -20.90 24.32
CA ASN A 107 -1.23 -21.00 24.84
C ASN A 107 -1.07 -22.37 25.54
N LYS A 108 -0.28 -23.26 24.94
CA LYS A 108 0.02 -24.56 25.55
C LYS A 108 1.25 -24.40 26.45
N SER A 109 1.04 -24.32 27.74
CA SER A 109 2.11 -24.36 28.76
C SER A 109 1.95 -25.65 29.57
N GLY A 110 2.74 -26.69 29.25
CA GLY A 110 2.64 -28.00 29.89
C GLY A 110 1.28 -28.70 29.66
N THR A 111 0.67 -29.18 30.74
CA THR A 111 -0.64 -29.88 30.71
C THR A 111 -1.83 -28.93 30.62
N ASN A 112 -1.65 -27.65 30.96
CA ASN A 112 -2.73 -26.66 30.98
C ASN A 112 -2.68 -25.76 29.75
N ALA A 113 -3.83 -25.55 29.11
CA ALA A 113 -3.97 -24.60 28.01
C ALA A 113 -4.64 -23.31 28.51
N GLY A 114 -3.94 -22.19 28.35
CA GLY A 114 -4.51 -20.86 28.56
C GLY A 114 -5.23 -20.35 27.30
N PHE A 115 -6.35 -19.67 27.50
CA PHE A 115 -7.14 -19.08 26.40
C PHE A 115 -7.25 -17.57 26.63
N THR A 116 -6.78 -16.79 25.68
CA THR A 116 -6.82 -15.32 25.73
C THR A 116 -7.43 -14.78 24.45
N VAL A 117 -8.39 -13.88 24.56
CA VAL A 117 -8.98 -13.22 23.39
C VAL A 117 -7.93 -12.30 22.79
N TYR A 118 -7.64 -12.50 21.50
CA TYR A 118 -6.70 -11.67 20.76
C TYR A 118 -7.38 -10.48 20.11
N SER A 119 -8.42 -10.75 19.34
CA SER A 119 -9.17 -9.70 18.62
C SER A 119 -10.51 -10.24 18.13
N GLN A 120 -11.35 -9.35 17.61
CA GLN A 120 -12.54 -9.73 16.86
C GLN A 120 -12.12 -10.37 15.51
N ASP A 121 -12.81 -11.42 15.07
CA ASP A 121 -12.61 -12.03 13.75
C ASP A 121 -13.18 -11.10 12.65
N ARG A 122 -12.33 -10.31 12.04
CA ARG A 122 -12.65 -9.40 10.94
C ARG A 122 -12.49 -10.02 9.57
N THR A 123 -12.08 -11.30 9.51
CA THR A 123 -11.69 -11.96 8.24
C THR A 123 -12.79 -11.91 7.19
N MET A 124 -14.03 -12.26 7.57
CA MET A 124 -15.15 -12.28 6.63
C MET A 124 -15.54 -10.86 6.15
N ALA A 125 -15.47 -9.88 7.04
CA ALA A 125 -15.76 -8.49 6.68
C ALA A 125 -14.72 -7.93 5.69
N ILE A 126 -13.44 -8.18 5.96
CA ILE A 126 -12.33 -7.70 5.10
C ILE A 126 -12.41 -8.36 3.71
N TYR A 127 -12.53 -9.68 3.65
CA TYR A 127 -12.63 -10.38 2.36
C TYR A 127 -13.92 -10.05 1.62
N GLY A 128 -15.05 -9.91 2.35
CA GLY A 128 -16.32 -9.49 1.76
C GLY A 128 -16.23 -8.12 1.13
N PHE A 129 -15.63 -7.15 1.82
CA PHE A 129 -15.44 -5.79 1.30
C PHE A 129 -14.50 -5.77 0.08
N ALA A 130 -13.38 -6.51 0.14
CA ALA A 130 -12.45 -6.64 -0.97
C ALA A 130 -13.11 -7.27 -2.21
N LEU A 131 -13.97 -8.28 -2.00
CA LEU A 131 -14.71 -8.94 -3.07
C LEU A 131 -15.76 -8.02 -3.70
N ILE A 132 -16.50 -7.27 -2.87
CA ILE A 132 -17.47 -6.26 -3.34
C ILE A 132 -16.74 -5.20 -4.18
N PHE A 133 -15.62 -4.67 -3.69
CA PHE A 133 -14.80 -3.73 -4.43
C PHE A 133 -14.37 -4.29 -5.80
N ALA A 134 -13.83 -5.51 -5.82
CA ALA A 134 -13.42 -6.15 -7.06
C ALA A 134 -14.59 -6.37 -8.01
N ALA A 135 -15.75 -6.79 -7.50
CA ALA A 135 -16.96 -6.99 -8.30
C ALA A 135 -17.45 -5.69 -8.94
N VAL A 136 -17.48 -4.58 -8.19
CA VAL A 136 -17.89 -3.25 -8.70
C VAL A 136 -16.92 -2.79 -9.78
N VAL A 137 -15.60 -2.88 -9.55
CA VAL A 137 -14.59 -2.50 -10.54
C VAL A 137 -14.71 -3.34 -11.82
N CYS A 138 -14.95 -4.63 -11.70
CA CYS A 138 -15.13 -5.50 -12.86
C CYS A 138 -16.46 -5.25 -13.59
N ALA A 139 -17.54 -4.97 -12.86
CA ALA A 139 -18.86 -4.70 -13.45
C ALA A 139 -18.87 -3.41 -14.27
N ILE A 140 -18.26 -2.34 -13.74
CA ILE A 140 -18.20 -1.05 -14.42
C ILE A 140 -17.09 -1.04 -15.49
N GLY A 141 -15.91 -1.53 -15.16
CA GLY A 141 -14.72 -1.48 -16.02
C GLY A 141 -14.65 -2.60 -17.07
N GLY A 142 -15.51 -3.63 -17.00
CA GLY A 142 -15.47 -4.78 -17.89
C GLY A 142 -14.08 -5.42 -17.93
N LYS A 143 -13.56 -5.67 -19.12
CA LYS A 143 -12.19 -6.25 -19.30
C LYS A 143 -11.09 -5.37 -18.70
N LYS A 144 -11.21 -4.05 -18.78
CA LYS A 144 -10.24 -3.11 -18.17
C LYS A 144 -10.30 -3.17 -16.65
N GLY A 145 -11.48 -3.35 -16.06
CA GLY A 145 -11.66 -3.55 -14.63
C GLY A 145 -10.96 -4.81 -14.12
N VAL A 146 -11.07 -5.93 -14.86
CA VAL A 146 -10.33 -7.16 -14.53
C VAL A 146 -8.81 -6.92 -14.57
N TYR A 147 -8.30 -6.23 -15.60
CA TYR A 147 -6.87 -5.91 -15.67
C TYR A 147 -6.43 -4.97 -14.55
N ALA A 148 -7.27 -4.04 -14.13
CA ALA A 148 -6.99 -3.17 -12.99
C ALA A 148 -6.86 -3.97 -11.68
N ILE A 149 -7.78 -4.91 -11.41
CA ILE A 149 -7.65 -5.79 -10.23
C ILE A 149 -6.41 -6.67 -10.31
N LEU A 150 -6.13 -7.27 -11.48
CA LEU A 150 -4.93 -8.09 -11.65
C LEU A 150 -3.64 -7.27 -11.44
N SER A 151 -3.56 -6.04 -11.93
CA SER A 151 -2.41 -5.17 -11.71
C SER A 151 -2.26 -4.76 -10.25
N LEU A 152 -3.36 -4.53 -9.54
CA LEU A 152 -3.35 -4.25 -8.11
C LEU A 152 -2.81 -5.44 -7.31
N VAL A 153 -3.30 -6.65 -7.58
CA VAL A 153 -2.81 -7.89 -6.96
C VAL A 153 -1.32 -8.09 -7.27
N PHE A 154 -0.91 -7.83 -8.52
CA PHE A 154 0.50 -7.91 -8.92
C PHE A 154 1.37 -6.91 -8.14
N ALA A 155 0.92 -5.65 -7.97
CA ALA A 155 1.63 -4.65 -7.20
C ALA A 155 1.82 -5.07 -5.74
N PHE A 156 0.78 -5.56 -5.07
CA PHE A 156 0.88 -6.10 -3.72
C PHE A 156 1.82 -7.32 -3.64
N ALA A 157 1.76 -8.22 -4.63
CA ALA A 157 2.65 -9.38 -4.70
C ALA A 157 4.12 -8.95 -4.85
N CYS A 158 4.42 -7.89 -5.63
CA CYS A 158 5.76 -7.32 -5.73
C CYS A 158 6.23 -6.72 -4.40
N ILE A 159 5.37 -5.95 -3.71
CA ILE A 159 5.72 -5.32 -2.45
C ILE A 159 5.97 -6.38 -1.37
N ILE A 160 5.03 -7.30 -1.18
CA ILE A 160 5.11 -8.29 -0.10
C ILE A 160 6.08 -9.42 -0.45
N GLY A 161 6.07 -9.89 -1.70
CA GLY A 161 6.80 -11.08 -2.13
C GLY A 161 8.24 -10.81 -2.61
N ILE A 162 8.55 -9.59 -3.03
CA ILE A 162 9.89 -9.23 -3.54
C ILE A 162 10.52 -8.15 -2.66
N MET A 163 9.85 -7.00 -2.51
CA MET A 163 10.46 -5.83 -1.86
C MET A 163 10.79 -6.12 -0.39
N PHE A 164 9.85 -6.61 0.41
CA PHE A 164 10.09 -6.90 1.83
C PHE A 164 11.17 -7.96 2.05
N PRO A 165 11.16 -9.12 1.36
CA PRO A 165 12.22 -10.11 1.48
C PRO A 165 13.61 -9.58 1.10
N MET A 166 13.69 -8.74 0.06
CA MET A 166 14.95 -8.15 -0.37
C MET A 166 15.47 -7.08 0.61
N MET A 167 14.58 -6.27 1.19
CA MET A 167 14.93 -5.36 2.30
C MET A 167 15.50 -6.14 3.49
N TYR A 168 14.91 -7.28 3.82
CA TYR A 168 15.37 -8.16 4.89
C TYR A 168 16.79 -8.70 4.64
N ARG A 169 17.21 -8.82 3.37
CA ARG A 169 18.57 -9.20 2.96
C ARG A 169 19.56 -8.02 2.99
N GLY A 170 19.10 -6.80 3.29
CA GLY A 170 19.93 -5.60 3.41
C GLY A 170 20.05 -4.75 2.14
N ILE A 171 19.25 -5.04 1.11
CA ILE A 171 19.19 -4.17 -0.06
C ILE A 171 18.45 -2.88 0.32
N SER A 172 18.88 -1.76 -0.25
CA SER A 172 18.32 -0.43 0.01
C SER A 172 16.81 -0.39 -0.25
N PRO A 173 15.97 -0.01 0.75
CA PRO A 173 14.55 0.21 0.57
C PRO A 173 14.21 1.18 -0.56
N ILE A 174 14.94 2.30 -0.68
CA ILE A 174 14.72 3.30 -1.73
C ILE A 174 14.95 2.70 -3.12
N MET A 175 16.09 1.99 -3.30
CA MET A 175 16.42 1.36 -4.58
C MET A 175 15.38 0.29 -4.96
N LEU A 176 15.00 -0.57 -4.02
CA LEU A 176 13.98 -1.60 -4.25
C LEU A 176 12.63 -1.00 -4.60
N THR A 177 12.26 0.08 -3.93
CA THR A 177 10.99 0.76 -4.21
C THR A 177 10.96 1.33 -5.62
N ILE A 178 12.04 1.96 -6.09
CA ILE A 178 12.12 2.45 -7.47
C ILE A 178 12.01 1.30 -8.46
N ILE A 179 12.72 0.19 -8.23
CA ILE A 179 12.67 -1.00 -9.10
C ILE A 179 11.24 -1.57 -9.14
N VAL A 180 10.60 -1.75 -7.98
CA VAL A 180 9.23 -2.25 -7.89
C VAL A 180 8.25 -1.27 -8.51
N ALA A 181 8.41 0.04 -8.32
CA ALA A 181 7.59 1.07 -8.94
C ALA A 181 7.66 1.00 -10.48
N VAL A 182 8.85 0.89 -11.05
CA VAL A 182 9.02 0.73 -12.50
C VAL A 182 8.41 -0.57 -13.00
N LEU A 183 8.66 -1.68 -12.30
CA LEU A 183 8.13 -3.00 -12.67
C LEU A 183 6.58 -3.01 -12.63
N THR A 184 5.98 -2.49 -11.57
CA THR A 184 4.52 -2.40 -11.43
C THR A 184 3.92 -1.47 -12.49
N THR A 185 4.58 -0.35 -12.79
CA THR A 185 4.17 0.57 -13.87
C THR A 185 4.16 -0.13 -15.22
N ILE A 186 5.22 -0.86 -15.57
CA ILE A 186 5.31 -1.60 -16.84
C ILE A 186 4.15 -2.60 -16.98
N VAL A 187 3.90 -3.38 -15.93
CA VAL A 187 2.86 -4.40 -15.95
C VAL A 187 1.47 -3.76 -15.97
N THR A 188 1.22 -2.77 -15.11
CA THR A 188 -0.08 -2.09 -15.02
C THR A 188 -0.45 -1.40 -16.32
N LEU A 189 0.44 -0.54 -16.83
CA LEU A 189 0.17 0.20 -18.06
C LEU A 189 0.18 -0.70 -19.28
N GLY A 190 1.00 -1.75 -19.29
CA GLY A 190 0.99 -2.78 -20.32
C GLY A 190 -0.31 -3.56 -20.39
N LEU A 191 -0.89 -3.93 -19.25
CA LEU A 191 -2.19 -4.61 -19.17
C LEU A 191 -3.36 -3.70 -19.56
N LEU A 192 -3.35 -2.42 -19.13
CA LEU A 192 -4.43 -1.48 -19.38
C LEU A 192 -4.38 -0.85 -20.77
N GLY A 193 -3.19 -0.46 -21.24
CA GLY A 193 -2.97 0.29 -22.48
C GLY A 193 -2.43 -0.55 -23.65
N GLY A 194 -2.04 -1.81 -23.41
CA GLY A 194 -1.31 -2.63 -24.40
C GLY A 194 0.08 -2.08 -24.68
N TYR A 195 0.79 -2.71 -25.62
CA TYR A 195 2.13 -2.27 -26.05
C TYR A 195 2.02 -1.24 -27.18
N SER A 196 2.10 0.04 -26.84
CA SER A 196 1.98 1.15 -27.80
C SER A 196 2.95 2.28 -27.44
N SER A 197 3.18 3.22 -28.37
CA SER A 197 4.02 4.41 -28.13
C SER A 197 3.52 5.22 -26.92
N LYS A 198 2.20 5.32 -26.74
CA LYS A 198 1.60 5.98 -25.59
C LYS A 198 1.97 5.27 -24.27
N THR A 199 1.89 3.93 -24.23
CA THR A 199 2.24 3.16 -23.03
C THR A 199 3.72 3.31 -22.68
N VAL A 200 4.61 3.26 -23.67
CA VAL A 200 6.04 3.51 -23.47
C VAL A 200 6.29 4.93 -22.93
N SER A 201 5.63 5.94 -23.50
CA SER A 201 5.75 7.32 -23.04
C SER A 201 5.29 7.47 -21.58
N ALA A 202 4.16 6.86 -21.23
CA ALA A 202 3.63 6.87 -19.87
C ALA A 202 4.57 6.16 -18.88
N ILE A 203 5.13 5.00 -19.25
CA ILE A 203 6.10 4.27 -18.41
C ILE A 203 7.34 5.12 -18.14
N LEU A 204 7.93 5.71 -19.19
CA LEU A 204 9.13 6.53 -19.02
C LEU A 204 8.84 7.81 -18.23
N GLY A 205 7.72 8.49 -18.51
CA GLY A 205 7.28 9.66 -17.76
C GLY A 205 7.06 9.35 -16.28
N THR A 206 6.37 8.25 -15.97
CA THR A 206 6.14 7.78 -14.60
C THR A 206 7.45 7.42 -13.90
N ALA A 207 8.35 6.68 -14.55
CA ALA A 207 9.62 6.29 -13.95
C ALA A 207 10.46 7.51 -13.55
N ILE A 208 10.55 8.51 -14.44
CA ILE A 208 11.26 9.76 -14.15
C ILE A 208 10.55 10.55 -13.06
N GLY A 209 9.21 10.67 -13.09
CA GLY A 209 8.42 11.37 -12.08
C GLY A 209 8.59 10.78 -10.67
N VAL A 210 8.63 9.45 -10.57
CA VAL A 210 8.88 8.75 -9.30
C VAL A 210 10.30 9.00 -8.78
N VAL A 211 11.30 9.02 -9.66
CA VAL A 211 12.68 9.37 -9.27
C VAL A 211 12.75 10.83 -8.77
N ILE A 212 12.04 11.74 -9.42
CA ILE A 212 11.97 13.15 -8.98
C ILE A 212 11.33 13.26 -7.60
N ALA A 213 10.22 12.54 -7.35
CA ALA A 213 9.59 12.50 -6.03
C ALA A 213 10.56 11.98 -4.96
N ALA A 214 11.32 10.93 -5.28
CA ALA A 214 12.35 10.38 -4.39
C ALA A 214 13.45 11.39 -4.07
N VAL A 215 13.99 12.06 -5.09
CA VAL A 215 15.03 13.09 -4.92
C VAL A 215 14.51 14.25 -4.11
N ALA A 216 13.29 14.73 -4.38
CA ALA A 216 12.65 15.82 -3.64
C ALA A 216 12.47 15.44 -2.16
N ALA A 217 11.98 14.23 -1.86
CA ALA A 217 11.82 13.75 -0.49
C ALA A 217 13.18 13.68 0.25
N MET A 218 14.20 13.13 -0.38
CA MET A 218 15.55 13.07 0.22
C MET A 218 16.16 14.45 0.43
N ALA A 219 16.02 15.38 -0.54
CA ALA A 219 16.52 16.73 -0.42
C ALA A 219 15.83 17.50 0.70
N PHE A 220 14.51 17.43 0.79
CA PHE A 220 13.75 18.04 1.87
C PHE A 220 14.09 17.40 3.22
N GLY A 221 14.13 16.07 3.30
CA GLY A 221 14.49 15.35 4.53
C GLY A 221 15.85 15.81 5.06
N LYS A 222 16.85 15.92 4.18
CA LYS A 222 18.18 16.43 4.54
C LYS A 222 18.14 17.90 5.02
N ALA A 223 17.39 18.74 4.33
CA ALA A 223 17.28 20.17 4.68
C ALA A 223 16.52 20.40 5.99
N ALA A 224 15.49 19.60 6.26
CA ALA A 224 14.66 19.70 7.46
C ALA A 224 15.18 18.86 8.65
N GLY A 225 16.29 18.14 8.50
CA GLY A 225 16.80 17.22 9.53
C GLY A 225 15.87 16.02 9.77
N ILE A 226 14.99 15.71 8.83
CA ILE A 226 14.09 14.55 8.92
C ILE A 226 14.80 13.32 8.36
N THR A 227 14.96 12.34 9.23
CA THR A 227 15.50 11.03 8.87
C THR A 227 14.41 9.97 9.02
N GLY A 228 14.63 8.78 8.46
CA GLY A 228 13.68 7.68 8.65
C GLY A 228 13.58 7.17 10.10
N TYR A 229 14.32 7.78 11.02
CA TYR A 229 14.26 7.49 12.47
C TYR A 229 13.30 8.41 13.24
N ASN A 230 12.65 9.35 12.59
CA ASN A 230 11.72 10.29 13.22
C ASN A 230 10.24 9.86 13.12
N VAL A 231 10.00 8.56 13.02
CA VAL A 231 8.65 7.97 12.87
C VAL A 231 8.09 7.45 14.19
N SER A 232 6.77 7.35 14.31
CA SER A 232 6.08 7.00 15.55
C SER A 232 6.48 5.62 16.11
N ASP A 233 6.74 4.64 15.23
CA ASP A 233 7.06 3.26 15.64
C ASP A 233 8.57 2.99 15.71
N ILE A 234 9.38 4.03 15.94
CA ILE A 234 10.84 3.96 15.84
C ILE A 234 11.47 2.94 16.80
N GLU A 235 10.92 2.75 18.00
CA GLU A 235 11.44 1.77 18.97
C GLU A 235 11.33 0.34 18.42
N ALA A 236 10.15 -0.02 17.88
CA ALA A 236 9.93 -1.32 17.25
C ALA A 236 10.81 -1.49 16.00
N LEU A 237 10.92 -0.43 15.17
CA LEU A 237 11.78 -0.43 13.99
C LEU A 237 13.27 -0.56 14.35
N ASN A 238 13.75 0.11 15.39
CA ASN A 238 15.12 0.00 15.86
C ASN A 238 15.42 -1.43 16.34
N TYR A 239 14.48 -2.06 17.06
CA TYR A 239 14.63 -3.47 17.43
C TYR A 239 14.74 -4.38 16.19
N VAL A 240 13.91 -4.13 15.16
CA VAL A 240 13.99 -4.84 13.88
C VAL A 240 15.35 -4.58 13.22
N GLY A 241 15.80 -3.33 13.13
CA GLY A 241 17.07 -2.96 12.50
C GLY A 241 18.30 -3.58 13.19
N GLN A 242 18.31 -3.64 14.53
CA GLN A 242 19.38 -4.27 15.29
C GLN A 242 19.47 -5.80 15.09
N ASN A 243 18.34 -6.44 14.82
CA ASN A 243 18.24 -7.90 14.69
C ASN A 243 18.12 -8.38 13.24
N THR A 244 18.10 -7.47 12.26
CA THR A 244 18.01 -7.78 10.82
C THR A 244 18.96 -6.89 10.02
N LYS A 245 19.01 -7.08 8.71
CA LYS A 245 19.81 -6.24 7.82
C LYS A 245 19.01 -5.09 7.20
N ILE A 246 17.78 -4.83 7.66
CA ILE A 246 16.91 -3.78 7.12
C ILE A 246 17.50 -2.40 7.43
N LYS A 247 17.61 -1.56 6.41
CA LYS A 247 18.04 -0.16 6.54
C LYS A 247 16.86 0.72 6.93
N ILE A 248 16.60 0.83 8.24
CA ILE A 248 15.43 1.52 8.81
C ILE A 248 15.32 2.97 8.31
N GLY A 249 16.43 3.71 8.28
CA GLY A 249 16.45 5.12 7.87
C GLY A 249 15.96 5.39 6.44
N GLU A 250 15.87 4.36 5.59
CA GLU A 250 15.40 4.50 4.21
C GLU A 250 13.90 4.15 4.06
N LEU A 251 13.25 3.55 5.08
CA LEU A 251 11.86 3.07 4.98
C LEU A 251 10.86 4.20 4.78
N LEU A 252 11.04 5.32 5.46
CA LEU A 252 10.19 6.51 5.31
C LEU A 252 10.17 6.98 3.85
N PHE A 253 11.34 7.13 3.25
CA PHE A 253 11.48 7.58 1.86
C PHE A 253 10.90 6.56 0.86
N ALA A 254 11.10 5.28 1.12
CA ALA A 254 10.48 4.20 0.35
C ALA A 254 8.94 4.28 0.39
N GLY A 255 8.36 4.56 1.55
CA GLY A 255 6.92 4.79 1.71
C GLY A 255 6.41 5.97 0.88
N ILE A 256 7.13 7.10 0.89
CA ILE A 256 6.81 8.30 0.12
C ILE A 256 6.79 8.00 -1.39
N ILE A 257 7.77 7.24 -1.88
CA ILE A 257 7.86 6.87 -3.29
C ILE A 257 6.65 6.01 -3.70
N ILE A 258 6.29 5.01 -2.90
CA ILE A 258 5.14 4.13 -3.19
C ILE A 258 3.83 4.93 -3.20
N SER A 259 3.64 5.81 -2.24
CA SER A 259 2.40 6.58 -2.12
C SER A 259 2.20 7.58 -3.26
N ALA A 260 3.27 8.14 -3.81
CA ALA A 260 3.22 9.03 -4.98
C ALA A 260 3.00 8.27 -6.30
N LEU A 261 3.37 6.97 -6.38
CA LEU A 261 3.41 6.20 -7.61
C LEU A 261 2.08 6.20 -8.37
N GLY A 262 0.97 6.00 -7.66
CA GLY A 262 -0.37 5.93 -8.29
C GLY A 262 -0.70 7.22 -9.05
N ALA A 263 -0.59 8.37 -8.39
CA ALA A 263 -0.90 9.66 -8.97
C ALA A 263 0.04 10.03 -10.13
N VAL A 264 1.33 9.73 -10.00
CA VAL A 264 2.33 9.94 -11.07
C VAL A 264 2.01 9.09 -12.30
N MET A 265 1.61 7.82 -12.08
CA MET A 265 1.23 6.88 -13.13
C MET A 265 -0.02 7.35 -13.88
N ASP A 266 -1.04 7.81 -13.15
CA ASP A 266 -2.31 8.26 -13.73
C ASP A 266 -2.11 9.50 -14.62
N VAL A 267 -1.33 10.46 -14.15
CA VAL A 267 -0.98 11.65 -14.91
C VAL A 267 -0.16 11.29 -16.16
N GLY A 268 0.85 10.45 -16.01
CA GLY A 268 1.67 9.99 -17.14
C GLY A 268 0.83 9.30 -18.23
N MET A 269 -0.06 8.38 -17.82
CA MET A 269 -0.92 7.68 -18.78
C MET A 269 -1.95 8.59 -19.45
N SER A 270 -2.54 9.51 -18.70
CA SER A 270 -3.55 10.42 -19.24
C SER A 270 -2.94 11.38 -20.27
N ILE A 271 -1.77 11.97 -19.99
CA ILE A 271 -1.09 12.86 -20.93
C ILE A 271 -0.66 12.11 -22.18
N ALA A 272 -0.06 10.93 -22.03
CA ALA A 272 0.36 10.10 -23.16
C ALA A 272 -0.83 9.68 -24.02
N SER A 273 -1.97 9.36 -23.39
CA SER A 273 -3.21 9.01 -24.09
C SER A 273 -3.78 10.20 -24.87
N THR A 274 -3.83 11.36 -24.25
CA THR A 274 -4.33 12.59 -24.90
C THR A 274 -3.49 12.98 -26.11
N ILE A 275 -2.16 12.96 -25.97
CA ILE A 275 -1.26 13.29 -27.09
C ILE A 275 -1.42 12.31 -28.24
N GLN A 276 -1.53 11.01 -27.93
CA GLN A 276 -1.76 9.99 -28.95
C GLN A 276 -3.08 10.20 -29.67
N GLU A 277 -4.16 10.50 -28.97
CA GLU A 277 -5.49 10.76 -29.54
C GLU A 277 -5.49 11.99 -30.46
N ILE A 278 -4.87 13.09 -30.00
CA ILE A 278 -4.72 14.31 -30.81
C ILE A 278 -3.95 14.02 -32.10
N TYR A 279 -2.86 13.26 -32.01
CA TYR A 279 -2.04 12.91 -33.16
C TYR A 279 -2.77 11.95 -34.12
N GLU A 280 -3.56 11.01 -33.62
CA GLU A 280 -4.37 10.12 -34.46
C GLU A 280 -5.48 10.86 -35.20
N THR A 281 -6.00 11.94 -34.62
CA THR A 281 -7.01 12.82 -35.24
C THR A 281 -6.40 13.69 -36.34
N ASP A 282 -5.21 14.26 -36.08
CA ASP A 282 -4.50 15.10 -37.06
C ASP A 282 -3.01 14.79 -37.07
N LYS A 283 -2.59 13.97 -38.04
CA LYS A 283 -1.19 13.54 -38.24
C LYS A 283 -0.27 14.63 -38.79
N THR A 284 -0.80 15.79 -39.16
CA THR A 284 0.01 16.93 -39.66
C THR A 284 0.59 17.79 -38.54
N LEU A 285 0.16 17.54 -37.30
CA LEU A 285 0.60 18.30 -36.15
C LEU A 285 2.09 18.12 -35.85
N SER A 286 2.78 19.26 -35.67
CA SER A 286 4.18 19.23 -35.28
C SER A 286 4.35 18.79 -33.81
N MET A 287 5.53 18.24 -33.51
CA MET A 287 5.90 17.87 -32.15
C MET A 287 5.71 19.01 -31.14
N LYS A 288 5.98 20.27 -31.52
CA LYS A 288 5.79 21.43 -30.66
C LYS A 288 4.33 21.67 -30.33
N ARG A 289 3.42 21.53 -31.29
CA ARG A 289 1.98 21.68 -31.05
C ARG A 289 1.44 20.57 -30.16
N LEU A 290 1.84 19.33 -30.38
CA LEU A 290 1.49 18.19 -29.53
C LEU A 290 1.97 18.39 -28.09
N PHE A 291 3.22 18.83 -27.93
CA PHE A 291 3.78 19.14 -26.61
C PHE A 291 2.97 20.22 -25.87
N VAL A 292 2.66 21.33 -26.53
CA VAL A 292 1.85 22.43 -25.95
C VAL A 292 0.45 21.93 -25.56
N SER A 293 -0.18 21.11 -26.41
CA SER A 293 -1.48 20.49 -26.10
C SER A 293 -1.39 19.58 -24.87
N GLY A 294 -0.33 18.76 -24.76
CA GLY A 294 -0.08 17.93 -23.59
C GLY A 294 0.12 18.74 -22.31
N ILE A 295 0.85 19.87 -22.38
CA ILE A 295 1.03 20.78 -21.25
C ILE A 295 -0.30 21.42 -20.82
N ASN A 296 -1.14 21.83 -21.77
CA ASN A 296 -2.43 22.46 -21.44
C ASN A 296 -3.34 21.47 -20.69
N VAL A 297 -3.49 20.26 -21.18
CA VAL A 297 -4.26 19.21 -20.49
C VAL A 297 -3.62 18.87 -19.13
N GLY A 298 -2.29 18.79 -19.10
CA GLY A 298 -1.56 18.49 -17.88
C GLY A 298 -1.69 19.55 -16.78
N ARG A 299 -1.90 20.83 -17.13
CA ARG A 299 -2.15 21.90 -16.15
C ARG A 299 -3.44 21.67 -15.35
N ASP A 300 -4.50 21.22 -16.02
CA ASP A 300 -5.76 20.94 -15.33
C ASP A 300 -5.62 19.71 -14.41
N MET A 301 -4.92 18.67 -14.89
CA MET A 301 -4.71 17.44 -14.14
C MET A 301 -3.77 17.60 -12.93
N MET A 302 -2.68 18.36 -13.09
CA MET A 302 -1.72 18.49 -11.97
C MET A 302 -2.34 19.15 -10.75
N GLY A 303 -3.25 20.13 -10.94
CA GLY A 303 -3.95 20.79 -9.84
C GLY A 303 -4.83 19.81 -9.05
N THR A 304 -5.67 19.03 -9.74
CA THR A 304 -6.57 18.07 -9.10
C THR A 304 -5.83 16.93 -8.44
N MET A 305 -4.80 16.36 -9.08
CA MET A 305 -4.01 15.26 -8.54
C MET A 305 -3.16 15.68 -7.35
N THR A 306 -2.57 16.89 -7.39
CA THR A 306 -1.85 17.45 -6.23
C THR A 306 -2.76 17.62 -5.03
N ASN A 307 -3.96 18.18 -5.21
CA ASN A 307 -4.93 18.31 -4.14
C ASN A 307 -5.36 16.96 -3.58
N THR A 308 -5.58 15.96 -4.44
CA THR A 308 -5.94 14.61 -4.02
C THR A 308 -4.86 13.99 -3.12
N LEU A 309 -3.57 14.13 -3.49
CA LEU A 309 -2.46 13.65 -2.66
C LEU A 309 -2.40 14.37 -1.32
N ILE A 310 -2.49 15.70 -1.32
CA ILE A 310 -2.44 16.49 -0.08
C ILE A 310 -3.59 16.10 0.85
N PHE A 311 -4.83 16.00 0.33
CA PHE A 311 -5.97 15.58 1.14
C PHE A 311 -5.85 14.15 1.65
N ALA A 312 -5.27 13.23 0.88
CA ALA A 312 -5.02 11.86 1.33
C ALA A 312 -4.07 11.83 2.55
N TYR A 313 -3.00 12.62 2.52
CA TYR A 313 -2.05 12.72 3.65
C TYR A 313 -2.64 13.45 4.84
N VAL A 314 -3.32 14.59 4.64
CA VAL A 314 -4.02 15.31 5.70
C VAL A 314 -5.06 14.40 6.36
N GLY A 315 -5.80 13.60 5.56
CA GLY A 315 -6.75 12.62 6.06
C GLY A 315 -6.09 11.53 6.90
N GLY A 316 -4.93 11.03 6.47
CA GLY A 316 -4.12 10.05 7.23
C GLY A 316 -3.60 10.62 8.56
N ALA A 317 -3.21 11.90 8.58
CA ALA A 317 -2.71 12.59 9.75
C ALA A 317 -3.79 13.20 10.66
N MET A 318 -5.08 13.04 10.34
CA MET A 318 -6.20 13.74 11.00
C MET A 318 -6.17 13.60 12.53
N THR A 319 -5.91 12.40 13.05
CA THR A 319 -5.83 12.17 14.51
C THR A 319 -4.73 13.01 15.15
N THR A 320 -3.55 13.06 14.54
CA THR A 320 -2.43 13.87 15.05
C THR A 320 -2.73 15.36 14.97
N LEU A 321 -3.37 15.82 13.89
CA LEU A 321 -3.77 17.22 13.75
C LEU A 321 -4.79 17.63 14.82
N VAL A 322 -5.79 16.79 15.11
CA VAL A 322 -6.77 17.03 16.17
C VAL A 322 -6.11 17.08 17.56
N ILE A 323 -5.18 16.16 17.84
CA ILE A 323 -4.42 16.17 19.10
C ILE A 323 -3.62 17.47 19.24
N ASN A 324 -2.88 17.86 18.19
CA ASN A 324 -2.08 19.07 18.20
C ASN A 324 -2.95 20.33 18.39
N TYR A 325 -4.14 20.36 17.77
CA TYR A 325 -5.11 21.44 17.96
C TYR A 325 -5.66 21.47 19.38
N ALA A 326 -6.01 20.31 19.94
CA ALA A 326 -6.56 20.20 21.29
C ALA A 326 -5.55 20.60 22.40
N TYR A 327 -4.25 20.37 22.14
CA TYR A 327 -3.18 20.80 23.05
C TYR A 327 -2.75 22.25 22.86
N ASP A 328 -3.41 23.01 21.98
CA ASP A 328 -3.12 24.43 21.67
C ASP A 328 -1.63 24.70 21.42
N LEU A 329 -1.03 23.83 20.59
CA LEU A 329 0.39 23.95 20.28
C LEU A 329 0.68 25.25 19.50
N SER A 330 1.70 25.97 19.92
CA SER A 330 2.12 27.19 19.23
C SER A 330 2.60 26.89 17.81
N TYR A 331 2.51 27.89 16.92
CA TYR A 331 2.99 27.75 15.53
C TYR A 331 4.44 27.25 15.45
N ARG A 332 5.33 27.70 16.35
CA ARG A 332 6.71 27.25 16.38
C ARG A 332 6.85 25.77 16.72
N GLN A 333 6.02 25.24 17.61
CA GLN A 333 6.00 23.82 17.95
C GLN A 333 5.48 23.00 16.77
N LEU A 334 4.38 23.44 16.14
CA LEU A 334 3.81 22.77 14.97
C LEU A 334 4.79 22.76 13.78
N ALA A 335 5.34 23.91 13.43
CA ALA A 335 6.25 24.04 12.29
C ALA A 335 7.57 23.26 12.44
N ASN A 336 7.97 22.93 13.68
CA ASN A 336 9.17 22.14 13.97
C ASN A 336 8.83 20.69 14.41
N SER A 337 7.58 20.29 14.33
CA SER A 337 7.18 18.90 14.61
C SER A 337 7.65 17.96 13.49
N TYR A 338 8.34 16.88 13.85
CA TYR A 338 8.72 15.84 12.89
C TYR A 338 7.50 15.24 12.17
N VAL A 339 6.40 15.01 12.89
CA VAL A 339 5.19 14.41 12.31
C VAL A 339 4.61 15.31 11.22
N ILE A 340 4.44 16.60 11.52
CA ILE A 340 3.96 17.59 10.54
C ILE A 340 4.96 17.73 9.38
N GLY A 341 6.27 17.78 9.68
CA GLY A 341 7.31 17.85 8.67
C GLY A 341 7.30 16.65 7.71
N ILE A 342 7.04 15.44 8.22
CA ILE A 342 6.92 14.22 7.41
C ILE A 342 5.71 14.29 6.48
N GLU A 343 4.54 14.72 6.99
CA GLU A 343 3.32 14.85 6.18
C GLU A 343 3.49 15.90 5.07
N ILE A 344 4.11 17.04 5.37
CA ILE A 344 4.45 18.06 4.37
C ILE A 344 5.42 17.49 3.32
N MET A 345 6.45 16.76 3.77
CA MET A 345 7.43 16.14 2.88
C MET A 345 6.76 15.13 1.94
N GLN A 346 5.87 14.29 2.45
CA GLN A 346 5.11 13.31 1.66
C GLN A 346 4.23 14.01 0.61
N GLY A 347 3.42 14.97 1.04
CA GLY A 347 2.51 15.71 0.17
C GLY A 347 3.24 16.48 -0.94
N LEU A 348 4.25 17.27 -0.57
CA LEU A 348 4.94 18.12 -1.54
C LEU A 348 5.88 17.35 -2.45
N SER A 349 6.61 16.34 -1.95
CA SER A 349 7.50 15.52 -2.79
C SER A 349 6.72 14.71 -3.81
N GLY A 350 5.60 14.08 -3.40
CA GLY A 350 4.70 13.39 -4.31
C GLY A 350 4.11 14.34 -5.36
N SER A 351 3.67 15.52 -4.94
CA SER A 351 3.13 16.54 -5.83
C SER A 351 4.16 17.06 -6.84
N LEU A 352 5.42 17.25 -6.44
CA LEU A 352 6.50 17.59 -7.37
C LEU A 352 6.72 16.49 -8.41
N GLY A 353 6.66 15.23 -8.02
CA GLY A 353 6.69 14.10 -8.94
C GLY A 353 5.57 14.17 -9.97
N VAL A 354 4.32 14.42 -9.53
CA VAL A 354 3.15 14.58 -10.40
C VAL A 354 3.33 15.75 -11.36
N VAL A 355 3.66 16.94 -10.85
CA VAL A 355 3.79 18.18 -11.65
C VAL A 355 4.86 18.02 -12.73
N LEU A 356 6.03 17.47 -12.36
CA LEU A 356 7.14 17.34 -13.32
C LEU A 356 6.95 16.14 -14.28
N THR A 357 6.10 15.19 -13.96
CA THR A 357 5.70 14.13 -14.91
C THR A 357 4.96 14.72 -16.12
N VAL A 358 4.21 15.81 -15.95
CA VAL A 358 3.49 16.47 -17.06
C VAL A 358 4.40 16.85 -18.23
N PRO A 359 5.41 17.75 -18.07
CA PRO A 359 6.26 18.15 -19.19
C PRO A 359 7.10 16.99 -19.72
N ILE A 360 7.55 16.08 -18.85
CA ILE A 360 8.38 14.95 -19.25
C ILE A 360 7.59 13.98 -20.14
N THR A 361 6.40 13.59 -19.69
CA THR A 361 5.55 12.69 -20.49
C THR A 361 5.08 13.35 -21.77
N ALA A 362 4.72 14.64 -21.73
CA ALA A 362 4.32 15.40 -22.91
C ALA A 362 5.44 15.45 -23.95
N LEU A 363 6.69 15.67 -23.52
CA LEU A 363 7.84 15.68 -24.42
C LEU A 363 8.08 14.31 -25.06
N ILE A 364 8.13 13.25 -24.24
CA ILE A 364 8.38 11.88 -24.71
C ILE A 364 7.24 11.42 -25.64
N ALA A 365 5.98 11.66 -25.27
CA ALA A 365 4.83 11.24 -26.07
C ALA A 365 4.77 11.97 -27.41
N SER A 366 5.02 13.28 -27.43
CA SER A 366 5.06 14.08 -28.66
C SER A 366 6.20 13.63 -29.59
N PHE A 367 7.36 13.32 -29.04
CA PHE A 367 8.50 12.81 -29.81
C PHE A 367 8.21 11.44 -30.43
N LEU A 368 7.68 10.50 -29.63
CA LEU A 368 7.39 9.14 -30.08
C LEU A 368 6.19 9.07 -31.03
N ALA A 369 5.23 9.99 -30.91
CA ALA A 369 4.10 10.08 -31.84
C ALA A 369 4.57 10.45 -33.25
N VAL A 370 5.38 11.50 -33.39
CA VAL A 370 5.84 12.01 -34.70
C VAL A 370 6.88 11.07 -35.34
N ARG A 371 7.73 10.40 -34.56
CA ARG A 371 8.80 9.51 -35.07
C ARG A 371 8.26 8.21 -35.68
N LYS A 372 7.04 7.83 -35.39
CA LYS A 372 6.44 6.55 -35.86
C LYS A 372 5.96 6.59 -37.30
N ASN A 373 5.98 7.74 -37.93
CA ASN A 373 5.79 7.96 -39.37
C ASN A 373 7.15 8.20 -40.03
#